data_bd15e0b307d9f3b054b12d39504f2602
#
_entry.id   bd15e0b307d9f3b054b12d39504f2602
#
_cell.length_a   1.000
_cell.length_b   1.000
_cell.length_c   1.000
_cell.angle_alpha   90.00
_cell.angle_beta   90.00
_cell.angle_gamma   90.00
#
_symmetry.space_group_name_H-M   'P 1'
#
loop_
_entity.id
_entity.type
_entity.pdbx_description
1 polymer ?
#
loop_
_entity_poly.entity_id
_entity_poly.type
_entity_poly.pdbx_seq_one_letter_code
_entity_poly.pdbx_strand_id
1 'polypeptide(L)'
;AYIGVLEDLLIGGDDYAHFSLKLGGAKSRAESSIEDMSASAGLAVFDRHTGKALWRVKARHSFLHNGIVAGNGRIYCLDKLTKHAEDLLKRRGQELPKDYRIAAFDARTGELVWQHEKDIFGTWLGYSAQHDVLLQAGAKASDRLSSEVGTGMAAYQGADGKVRWSDLKREHTGPCILHNELILTGANSYSSSGGAFNLLTGEPHLVLNPLTGKMEPWRLNRTYGCNTIIASEHLLTYR
;
A
#
# COMPACT_ATOMS: atom_id res chain seq x y z
N ALA A 1 14.60 0.68 -5.48
CA ALA A 1 14.06 -0.55 -6.08
C ALA A 1 13.32 -1.37 -5.01
N TYR A 2 12.27 -2.07 -5.39
CA TYR A 2 11.57 -3.03 -4.53
C TYR A 2 12.30 -4.37 -4.54
N ILE A 3 12.46 -4.99 -3.36
CA ILE A 3 12.95 -6.36 -3.19
C ILE A 3 12.11 -7.03 -2.10
N GLY A 4 11.55 -8.18 -2.40
CA GLY A 4 10.79 -9.02 -1.46
C GLY A 4 11.17 -10.49 -1.59
N VAL A 5 10.86 -11.25 -0.55
CA VAL A 5 11.07 -12.70 -0.51
C VAL A 5 9.76 -13.37 -0.15
N LEU A 6 9.39 -14.41 -0.87
CA LEU A 6 8.27 -15.29 -0.57
C LEU A 6 8.74 -16.74 -0.77
N GLU A 7 8.93 -17.48 0.33
CA GLU A 7 9.44 -18.87 0.29
C GLU A 7 10.75 -18.96 -0.52
N ASP A 8 10.74 -19.69 -1.64
CA ASP A 8 11.88 -19.88 -2.54
C ASP A 8 11.98 -18.81 -3.64
N LEU A 9 11.14 -17.78 -3.57
CA LEU A 9 11.07 -16.74 -4.59
C LEU A 9 11.73 -15.45 -4.10
N LEU A 10 12.48 -14.81 -5.00
CA LEU A 10 12.96 -13.45 -4.88
C LEU A 10 12.15 -12.58 -5.83
N ILE A 11 11.48 -11.56 -5.30
CA ILE A 11 10.61 -10.64 -6.05
C ILE A 11 11.35 -9.33 -6.18
N GLY A 12 11.58 -8.85 -7.39
CA GLY A 12 12.23 -7.57 -7.67
C GLY A 12 11.33 -6.64 -8.48
N GLY A 13 11.46 -5.34 -8.24
CA GLY A 13 10.97 -4.34 -9.18
C GLY A 13 11.79 -4.39 -10.46
N ASP A 14 11.11 -4.47 -11.61
CA ASP A 14 11.74 -4.54 -12.94
C ASP A 14 11.72 -3.15 -13.56
N ASP A 15 12.88 -2.50 -13.55
CA ASP A 15 13.09 -1.12 -13.97
C ASP A 15 12.31 -0.07 -13.15
N TYR A 16 12.70 1.19 -13.21
CA TYR A 16 11.94 2.28 -12.61
C TYR A 16 10.74 2.67 -13.49
N ALA A 17 9.70 3.16 -12.86
CA ALA A 17 8.55 3.65 -13.58
C ALA A 17 8.86 4.95 -14.32
N HIS A 18 8.29 5.09 -15.51
CA HIS A 18 8.37 6.28 -16.33
C HIS A 18 6.97 6.78 -16.66
N PHE A 19 6.77 8.08 -16.63
CA PHE A 19 5.54 8.70 -17.10
C PHE A 19 5.82 9.89 -18.00
N SER A 20 4.94 10.08 -19.01
CA SER A 20 5.06 11.19 -19.96
C SER A 20 4.38 12.45 -19.42
N LEU A 21 5.11 13.55 -19.46
CA LEU A 21 4.61 14.87 -19.13
C LEU A 21 4.60 15.74 -20.39
N LYS A 22 3.44 16.18 -20.83
CA LYS A 22 3.33 17.13 -21.97
C LYS A 22 3.89 18.49 -21.58
N LEU A 23 4.78 19.01 -22.39
CA LEU A 23 5.41 20.31 -22.19
C LEU A 23 4.74 21.33 -23.12
N GLY A 24 4.17 22.41 -22.54
CA GLY A 24 3.56 23.50 -23.28
C GLY A 24 2.05 23.39 -23.48
N GLY A 25 1.47 24.40 -24.17
CA GLY A 25 0.02 24.49 -24.40
C GLY A 25 -0.48 23.48 -25.45
N ALA A 26 -1.79 23.53 -25.74
CA ALA A 26 -2.52 22.55 -26.56
C ALA A 26 -1.92 22.24 -27.95
N LYS A 27 -1.00 23.04 -28.46
CA LYS A 27 -0.31 22.84 -29.75
C LYS A 27 1.10 22.27 -29.65
N SER A 28 1.65 22.09 -28.43
CA SER A 28 2.97 21.53 -28.25
C SER A 28 2.91 20.00 -28.28
N ARG A 29 3.75 19.38 -29.10
CA ARG A 29 3.98 17.92 -29.12
C ARG A 29 5.18 17.50 -28.25
N ALA A 30 5.81 18.44 -27.56
CA ALA A 30 6.96 18.12 -26.72
C ALA A 30 6.51 17.38 -25.48
N GLU A 31 7.09 16.21 -25.26
CA GLU A 31 6.91 15.37 -24.08
C GLU A 31 8.23 15.19 -23.36
N SER A 32 8.19 15.12 -22.06
CA SER A 32 9.33 14.71 -21.22
C SER A 32 8.98 13.42 -20.52
N SER A 33 9.87 12.45 -20.59
CA SER A 33 9.78 11.24 -19.77
C SER A 33 10.40 11.54 -18.41
N ILE A 34 9.65 11.27 -17.37
CA ILE A 34 10.07 11.46 -15.98
C ILE A 34 10.17 10.08 -15.33
N GLU A 35 11.34 9.78 -14.80
CA GLU A 35 11.58 8.57 -14.02
C GLU A 35 11.09 8.76 -12.59
N ASP A 36 10.43 7.76 -12.04
CA ASP A 36 9.97 7.74 -10.65
C ASP A 36 10.53 6.51 -9.92
N MET A 37 11.51 6.75 -9.06
CA MET A 37 12.21 5.71 -8.31
C MET A 37 11.39 5.09 -7.17
N SER A 38 10.19 5.60 -6.89
CA SER A 38 9.27 5.05 -5.87
C SER A 38 8.31 4.01 -6.43
N ALA A 39 8.40 3.72 -7.74
CA ALA A 39 7.60 2.72 -8.41
C ALA A 39 8.42 1.99 -9.48
N SER A 40 7.96 0.83 -9.89
CA SER A 40 8.57 0.00 -10.93
C SER A 40 7.67 -0.11 -12.16
N ALA A 41 8.28 -0.19 -13.34
CA ALA A 41 7.60 -0.43 -14.61
C ALA A 41 7.05 -1.86 -14.71
N GLY A 42 7.51 -2.78 -13.86
CA GLY A 42 7.07 -4.16 -13.81
C GLY A 42 7.63 -4.90 -12.61
N LEU A 43 7.41 -6.20 -12.59
CA LEU A 43 8.03 -7.15 -11.66
C LEU A 43 8.83 -8.19 -12.41
N ALA A 44 9.91 -8.64 -11.75
CA ALA A 44 10.67 -9.82 -12.12
C ALA A 44 10.75 -10.74 -10.90
N VAL A 45 10.46 -12.01 -11.09
CA VAL A 45 10.54 -13.04 -10.05
C VAL A 45 11.59 -14.07 -10.41
N PHE A 46 12.38 -14.44 -9.44
CA PHE A 46 13.51 -15.34 -9.57
C PHE A 46 13.40 -16.46 -8.54
N ASP A 47 13.95 -17.61 -8.88
CA ASP A 47 14.32 -18.61 -7.90
C ASP A 47 15.47 -18.04 -7.05
N ARG A 48 15.26 -17.92 -5.74
CA ARG A 48 16.21 -17.23 -4.86
C ARG A 48 17.50 -18.00 -4.61
N HIS A 49 17.51 -19.32 -4.84
CA HIS A 49 18.67 -20.16 -4.61
C HIS A 49 19.59 -20.20 -5.82
N THR A 50 19.00 -20.19 -7.02
CA THR A 50 19.75 -20.30 -8.28
C THR A 50 19.94 -18.96 -8.98
N GLY A 51 19.15 -17.94 -8.62
CA GLY A 51 19.10 -16.64 -9.32
C GLY A 51 18.44 -16.72 -10.70
N LYS A 52 17.85 -17.87 -11.08
CA LYS A 52 17.20 -18.04 -12.37
C LYS A 52 15.90 -17.21 -12.39
N ALA A 53 15.76 -16.38 -13.43
CA ALA A 53 14.50 -15.68 -13.68
C ALA A 53 13.40 -16.68 -14.04
N LEU A 54 12.27 -16.60 -13.33
CA LEU A 54 11.10 -17.45 -13.56
C LEU A 54 10.12 -16.76 -14.51
N TRP A 55 9.76 -15.52 -14.21
CA TRP A 55 8.84 -14.74 -15.02
C TRP A 55 9.02 -13.23 -14.81
N ARG A 56 8.41 -12.44 -15.70
CA ARG A 56 8.32 -10.99 -15.64
C ARG A 56 6.94 -10.55 -16.09
N VAL A 57 6.45 -9.45 -15.49
CA VAL A 57 5.18 -8.82 -15.87
C VAL A 57 5.35 -7.30 -15.88
N LYS A 58 4.74 -6.64 -16.86
CA LYS A 58 4.69 -5.18 -16.93
C LYS A 58 3.48 -4.65 -16.17
N ALA A 59 3.66 -3.53 -15.48
CA ALA A 59 2.56 -2.75 -14.93
C ALA A 59 1.73 -2.12 -16.07
N ARG A 60 0.47 -1.82 -15.79
CA ARG A 60 -0.34 -0.99 -16.69
C ARG A 60 0.11 0.46 -16.63
N HIS A 61 0.39 0.95 -15.42
CA HIS A 61 0.94 2.27 -15.15
C HIS A 61 2.27 2.17 -14.43
N SER A 62 2.24 1.78 -13.16
CA SER A 62 3.42 1.48 -12.36
C SER A 62 3.04 0.70 -11.10
N PHE A 63 3.89 -0.23 -10.68
CA PHE A 63 3.74 -0.89 -9.39
C PHE A 63 4.40 -0.05 -8.31
N LEU A 64 3.60 0.53 -7.41
CA LEU A 64 4.12 1.33 -6.30
C LEU A 64 4.91 0.43 -5.34
N HIS A 65 6.12 0.85 -4.92
CA HIS A 65 6.96 0.02 -4.05
C HIS A 65 6.29 -0.28 -2.70
N ASN A 66 5.56 0.67 -2.11
CA ASN A 66 4.77 0.46 -0.90
C ASN A 66 3.46 -0.30 -1.16
N GLY A 67 3.12 -0.53 -2.39
CA GLY A 67 1.93 -1.24 -2.84
C GLY A 67 2.23 -2.62 -3.44
N ILE A 68 3.37 -3.23 -3.10
CA ILE A 68 3.70 -4.61 -3.48
C ILE A 68 3.81 -5.43 -2.20
N VAL A 69 2.98 -6.45 -2.08
CA VAL A 69 3.00 -7.40 -0.96
C VAL A 69 2.80 -8.83 -1.48
N ALA A 70 3.29 -9.82 -0.73
CA ALA A 70 3.20 -11.21 -1.14
C ALA A 70 2.84 -12.12 0.04
N GLY A 71 2.12 -13.20 -0.24
CA GLY A 71 1.77 -14.24 0.71
C GLY A 71 0.76 -15.24 0.11
N ASN A 72 0.66 -16.41 0.70
CA ASN A 72 -0.23 -17.49 0.29
C ASN A 72 -0.15 -17.79 -1.22
N GLY A 73 1.09 -17.84 -1.76
CA GLY A 73 1.35 -18.14 -3.16
C GLY A 73 0.96 -17.04 -4.14
N ARG A 74 0.71 -15.81 -3.69
CA ARG A 74 0.32 -14.67 -4.55
C ARG A 74 1.19 -13.46 -4.31
N ILE A 75 1.30 -12.62 -5.34
CA ILE A 75 1.90 -11.28 -5.27
C ILE A 75 0.81 -10.29 -5.63
N TYR A 76 0.57 -9.33 -4.73
CA TYR A 76 -0.42 -8.27 -4.92
C TYR A 76 0.28 -6.96 -5.23
N CYS A 77 -0.22 -6.25 -6.22
CA CYS A 77 0.38 -5.00 -6.70
C CYS A 77 -0.68 -3.90 -6.82
N LEU A 78 -0.39 -2.75 -6.27
CA LEU A 78 -1.13 -1.53 -6.55
C LEU A 78 -0.55 -0.89 -7.82
N ASP A 79 -1.28 -1.01 -8.93
CA ASP A 79 -0.90 -0.58 -10.27
C ASP A 79 -1.56 0.76 -10.57
N LYS A 80 -0.84 1.83 -10.31
CA LYS A 80 -1.27 3.22 -10.51
C LYS A 80 -0.06 4.16 -10.59
N LEU A 81 -0.28 5.42 -10.96
CA LEU A 81 0.74 6.44 -10.84
C LEU A 81 1.05 6.77 -9.37
N THR A 82 2.30 7.16 -9.11
CA THR A 82 2.68 7.69 -7.80
C THR A 82 1.96 9.01 -7.51
N LYS A 83 1.84 9.37 -6.24
CA LYS A 83 1.25 10.66 -5.85
C LYS A 83 2.00 11.84 -6.47
N HIS A 84 3.34 11.74 -6.56
CA HIS A 84 4.18 12.74 -7.20
C HIS A 84 3.83 12.90 -8.68
N ALA A 85 3.72 11.82 -9.43
CA ALA A 85 3.33 11.83 -10.84
C ALA A 85 1.93 12.43 -11.04
N GLU A 86 0.95 12.00 -10.23
CA GLU A 86 -0.41 12.56 -10.27
C GLU A 86 -0.43 14.08 -10.04
N ASP A 87 0.34 14.57 -9.06
CA ASP A 87 0.39 16.01 -8.75
C ASP A 87 1.06 16.82 -9.86
N LEU A 88 2.09 16.25 -10.51
CA LEU A 88 2.71 16.88 -11.68
C LEU A 88 1.74 16.98 -12.86
N LEU A 89 1.02 15.91 -13.18
CA LEU A 89 0.02 15.89 -14.25
C LEU A 89 -1.10 16.89 -13.98
N LYS A 90 -1.65 16.90 -12.76
CA LYS A 90 -2.69 17.86 -12.33
C LYS A 90 -2.24 19.32 -12.45
N ARG A 91 -1.01 19.63 -11.98
CA ARG A 91 -0.45 20.98 -12.10
C ARG A 91 -0.29 21.46 -13.55
N ARG A 92 -0.16 20.52 -14.50
CA ARG A 92 -0.09 20.79 -15.93
C ARG A 92 -1.46 20.72 -16.63
N GLY A 93 -2.56 20.55 -15.88
CA GLY A 93 -3.90 20.43 -16.43
C GLY A 93 -4.12 19.16 -17.26
N GLN A 94 -3.33 18.12 -17.00
CA GLN A 94 -3.46 16.81 -17.66
C GLN A 94 -4.39 15.91 -16.87
N GLU A 95 -5.23 15.16 -17.59
CA GLU A 95 -6.11 14.17 -16.96
C GLU A 95 -5.30 13.00 -16.40
N LEU A 96 -5.75 12.50 -15.25
CA LEU A 96 -5.23 11.28 -14.68
C LEU A 96 -5.83 10.05 -15.36
N PRO A 97 -5.08 8.93 -15.44
CA PRO A 97 -5.66 7.64 -15.80
C PRO A 97 -6.83 7.27 -14.90
N LYS A 98 -7.82 6.56 -15.47
CA LYS A 98 -9.04 6.12 -14.75
C LYS A 98 -9.06 4.60 -14.52
N ASP A 99 -8.09 3.90 -15.06
CA ASP A 99 -7.99 2.45 -15.10
C ASP A 99 -6.90 1.89 -14.15
N TYR A 100 -6.74 2.54 -13.00
CA TYR A 100 -5.93 2.02 -11.90
C TYR A 100 -6.50 0.70 -11.38
N ARG A 101 -5.64 -0.17 -10.86
CA ARG A 101 -6.07 -1.46 -10.33
C ARG A 101 -5.21 -1.94 -9.15
N ILE A 102 -5.78 -2.87 -8.40
CA ILE A 102 -5.03 -3.86 -7.65
C ILE A 102 -5.00 -5.13 -8.51
N ALA A 103 -3.82 -5.69 -8.72
CA ALA A 103 -3.63 -6.93 -9.45
C ALA A 103 -3.02 -7.98 -8.53
N ALA A 104 -3.54 -9.21 -8.57
CA ALA A 104 -2.97 -10.36 -7.89
C ALA A 104 -2.45 -11.35 -8.92
N PHE A 105 -1.19 -11.71 -8.80
CA PHE A 105 -0.51 -12.68 -9.66
C PHE A 105 -0.20 -13.95 -8.89
N ASP A 106 -0.29 -15.09 -9.53
CA ASP A 106 0.31 -16.31 -9.01
C ASP A 106 1.82 -16.12 -8.86
N ALA A 107 2.35 -16.38 -7.69
CA ALA A 107 3.75 -16.07 -7.38
C ALA A 107 4.75 -16.92 -8.16
N ARG A 108 4.37 -18.13 -8.59
CA ARG A 108 5.26 -19.05 -9.30
C ARG A 108 5.19 -18.91 -10.80
N THR A 109 4.00 -18.59 -11.35
CA THR A 109 3.78 -18.55 -12.80
C THR A 109 3.70 -17.14 -13.37
N GLY A 110 3.36 -16.13 -12.55
CA GLY A 110 3.12 -14.76 -12.98
C GLY A 110 1.76 -14.57 -13.66
N GLU A 111 0.91 -15.59 -13.69
CA GLU A 111 -0.44 -15.50 -14.24
C GLU A 111 -1.31 -14.56 -13.38
N LEU A 112 -2.12 -13.74 -14.04
CA LEU A 112 -3.08 -12.87 -13.35
C LEU A 112 -4.21 -13.73 -12.78
N VAL A 113 -4.31 -13.77 -11.44
CA VAL A 113 -5.36 -14.53 -10.73
C VAL A 113 -6.65 -13.71 -10.67
N TRP A 114 -6.54 -12.44 -10.27
CA TRP A 114 -7.65 -11.50 -10.26
C TRP A 114 -7.15 -10.06 -10.34
N GLN A 115 -8.04 -9.15 -10.68
CA GLN A 115 -7.83 -7.71 -10.58
C GLN A 115 -9.08 -7.01 -10.08
N HIS A 116 -8.87 -5.89 -9.39
CA HIS A 116 -9.91 -5.01 -8.89
C HIS A 116 -9.63 -3.59 -9.39
N GLU A 117 -10.61 -2.93 -10.05
CA GLU A 117 -10.43 -1.64 -10.73
C GLU A 117 -11.32 -0.53 -10.17
N LYS A 118 -12.19 -0.86 -9.21
CA LYS A 118 -13.09 0.11 -8.61
C LYS A 118 -12.49 0.69 -7.34
N ASP A 119 -12.66 2.00 -7.14
CA ASP A 119 -12.27 2.70 -5.92
C ASP A 119 -10.79 2.48 -5.55
N ILE A 120 -9.89 2.58 -6.54
CA ILE A 120 -8.45 2.45 -6.34
C ILE A 120 -7.88 3.77 -5.83
N PHE A 121 -7.31 3.75 -4.64
CA PHE A 121 -6.78 4.91 -3.93
C PHE A 121 -5.47 4.59 -3.19
N GLY A 122 -4.96 5.54 -2.44
CA GLY A 122 -3.82 5.35 -1.54
C GLY A 122 -2.53 5.02 -2.27
N THR A 123 -1.57 4.57 -1.49
CA THR A 123 -0.19 4.31 -1.94
C THR A 123 0.42 3.08 -1.28
N TRP A 124 -0.34 2.38 -0.47
CA TRP A 124 0.14 1.30 0.37
C TRP A 124 -0.80 0.09 0.36
N LEU A 125 -0.22 -1.10 0.33
CA LEU A 125 -0.89 -2.37 0.57
C LEU A 125 -0.27 -3.07 1.78
N GLY A 126 -1.10 -3.79 2.54
CA GLY A 126 -0.71 -4.75 3.55
C GLY A 126 -1.43 -6.07 3.34
N TYR A 127 -0.80 -7.18 3.68
CA TYR A 127 -1.42 -8.50 3.53
C TYR A 127 -1.25 -9.33 4.80
N SER A 128 -2.35 -9.88 5.27
CA SER A 128 -2.39 -10.86 6.35
C SER A 128 -2.52 -12.25 5.75
N ALA A 129 -1.45 -13.04 5.78
CA ALA A 129 -1.47 -14.42 5.30
C ALA A 129 -2.36 -15.32 6.17
N GLN A 130 -2.42 -15.04 7.48
CA GLN A 130 -3.25 -15.78 8.44
C GLN A 130 -4.75 -15.70 8.11
N HIS A 131 -5.21 -14.50 7.73
CA HIS A 131 -6.63 -14.24 7.47
C HIS A 131 -6.97 -14.20 5.98
N ASP A 132 -5.98 -14.31 5.11
CA ASP A 132 -6.09 -14.11 3.66
C ASP A 132 -6.80 -12.79 3.32
N VAL A 133 -6.33 -11.69 3.96
CA VAL A 133 -6.90 -10.34 3.80
C VAL A 133 -5.85 -9.39 3.27
N LEU A 134 -6.17 -8.75 2.16
CA LEU A 134 -5.40 -7.65 1.58
C LEU A 134 -6.03 -6.32 2.03
N LEU A 135 -5.22 -5.44 2.62
CA LEU A 135 -5.62 -4.09 3.02
C LEU A 135 -5.02 -3.07 2.05
N GLN A 136 -5.87 -2.20 1.52
CA GLN A 136 -5.49 -1.00 0.75
C GLN A 136 -5.65 0.23 1.64
N ALA A 137 -4.60 1.08 1.71
CA ALA A 137 -4.59 2.30 2.47
C ALA A 137 -3.56 3.31 1.89
N GLY A 138 -3.38 4.44 2.56
CA GLY A 138 -2.26 5.34 2.31
C GLY A 138 -1.14 5.16 3.33
N ALA A 139 -0.05 5.87 3.12
CA ALA A 139 1.15 5.81 3.98
C ALA A 139 1.50 7.17 4.61
N LYS A 140 0.57 8.13 4.62
CA LYS A 140 0.81 9.49 5.13
C LYS A 140 1.27 9.47 6.59
N ALA A 141 2.38 10.16 6.85
CA ALA A 141 2.87 10.45 8.20
C ALA A 141 3.23 11.93 8.29
N SER A 142 3.04 12.54 9.46
CA SER A 142 3.15 13.99 9.65
C SER A 142 4.57 14.53 9.47
N ASP A 143 5.57 13.73 9.78
CA ASP A 143 6.97 14.14 9.81
C ASP A 143 7.76 13.78 8.54
N ARG A 144 7.33 12.79 7.76
CA ARG A 144 8.09 12.27 6.63
C ARG A 144 7.27 12.09 5.35
N LEU A 145 6.08 11.55 5.48
CA LEU A 145 5.23 11.18 4.37
C LEU A 145 3.98 12.08 4.28
N SER A 146 4.16 13.37 4.57
CA SER A 146 3.06 14.35 4.58
C SER A 146 2.39 14.54 3.20
N SER A 147 3.11 14.26 2.12
CA SER A 147 2.58 14.28 0.75
C SER A 147 1.77 13.03 0.39
N GLU A 148 1.83 11.98 1.18
CA GLU A 148 1.10 10.73 0.96
C GLU A 148 -0.38 10.84 1.35
N VAL A 149 -1.16 9.85 0.93
CA VAL A 149 -2.60 9.78 1.24
C VAL A 149 -2.79 9.26 2.67
N GLY A 150 -3.65 9.93 3.44
CA GLY A 150 -4.05 9.55 4.80
C GLY A 150 -5.56 9.35 4.95
N THR A 151 -6.26 9.09 3.84
CA THR A 151 -7.71 8.91 3.83
C THR A 151 -8.07 7.67 3.03
N GLY A 152 -9.00 6.89 3.54
CA GLY A 152 -9.50 5.67 2.94
C GLY A 152 -8.80 4.42 3.43
N MET A 153 -9.59 3.39 3.69
CA MET A 153 -9.17 2.01 3.89
C MET A 153 -10.17 1.08 3.22
N ALA A 154 -9.68 0.00 2.62
CA ALA A 154 -10.53 -1.07 2.09
C ALA A 154 -9.82 -2.42 2.25
N ALA A 155 -10.56 -3.44 2.63
CA ALA A 155 -10.06 -4.80 2.77
C ALA A 155 -10.72 -5.72 1.74
N TYR A 156 -9.89 -6.60 1.19
CA TYR A 156 -10.28 -7.54 0.15
C TYR A 156 -9.95 -8.96 0.59
N GLN A 157 -10.73 -9.93 0.14
CA GLN A 157 -10.33 -11.33 0.24
C GLN A 157 -9.12 -11.56 -0.68
N GLY A 158 -8.04 -12.11 -0.14
CA GLY A 158 -6.82 -12.33 -0.92
C GLY A 158 -7.01 -13.32 -2.06
N ALA A 159 -7.83 -14.35 -1.86
CA ALA A 159 -8.05 -15.41 -2.83
C ALA A 159 -8.69 -14.92 -4.14
N ASP A 160 -9.67 -14.00 -4.08
CA ASP A 160 -10.50 -13.63 -5.24
C ASP A 160 -10.75 -12.12 -5.41
N GLY A 161 -10.17 -11.28 -4.54
CA GLY A 161 -10.29 -9.82 -4.62
C GLY A 161 -11.66 -9.27 -4.24
N LYS A 162 -12.57 -10.08 -3.67
CA LYS A 162 -13.87 -9.58 -3.21
C LYS A 162 -13.69 -8.59 -2.07
N VAL A 163 -14.40 -7.47 -2.14
CA VAL A 163 -14.41 -6.46 -1.07
C VAL A 163 -15.05 -7.07 0.17
N ARG A 164 -14.34 -7.05 1.29
CA ARG A 164 -14.85 -7.44 2.62
C ARG A 164 -15.52 -6.26 3.29
N TRP A 165 -14.84 -5.13 3.31
CA TRP A 165 -15.36 -3.85 3.78
C TRP A 165 -14.57 -2.71 3.13
N SER A 166 -15.16 -1.51 3.14
CA SER A 166 -14.54 -0.31 2.58
C SER A 166 -15.05 0.93 3.31
N ASP A 167 -14.14 1.81 3.71
CA ASP A 167 -14.41 3.13 4.24
C ASP A 167 -13.46 4.15 3.58
N LEU A 168 -13.90 4.71 2.46
CA LEU A 168 -13.09 5.63 1.65
C LEU A 168 -12.88 7.00 2.31
N LYS A 169 -13.59 7.29 3.40
CA LYS A 169 -13.50 8.57 4.13
C LYS A 169 -12.71 8.46 5.43
N ARG A 170 -12.31 7.25 5.82
CA ARG A 170 -11.57 7.04 7.07
C ARG A 170 -10.26 7.79 7.07
N GLU A 171 -10.12 8.72 7.99
CA GLU A 171 -8.86 9.40 8.24
C GLU A 171 -7.93 8.54 9.10
N HIS A 172 -6.68 8.46 8.71
CA HIS A 172 -5.64 7.74 9.44
C HIS A 172 -4.27 8.33 9.17
N THR A 173 -3.32 7.94 9.98
CA THR A 173 -1.91 8.23 9.76
C THR A 173 -1.17 6.92 9.62
N GLY A 174 -0.36 6.82 8.60
CA GLY A 174 0.36 5.59 8.28
C GLY A 174 1.87 5.77 8.28
N PRO A 175 2.60 4.79 7.75
CA PRO A 175 2.07 3.52 7.22
C PRO A 175 1.32 2.72 8.30
N CYS A 176 0.30 1.98 7.85
CA CYS A 176 -0.41 1.05 8.71
C CYS A 176 0.46 -0.19 8.97
N ILE A 177 0.23 -0.86 10.10
CA ILE A 177 0.85 -2.15 10.41
C ILE A 177 -0.26 -3.16 10.68
N LEU A 178 -0.16 -4.32 10.04
CA LEU A 178 -1.03 -5.45 10.34
C LEU A 178 -0.43 -6.28 11.46
N HIS A 179 -1.20 -6.50 12.51
CA HIS A 179 -0.80 -7.31 13.65
C HIS A 179 -1.98 -8.18 14.10
N ASN A 180 -1.91 -9.47 13.84
CA ASN A 180 -3.02 -10.40 14.04
C ASN A 180 -4.29 -9.87 13.33
N GLU A 181 -5.37 -9.65 14.08
CA GLU A 181 -6.64 -9.11 13.57
C GLU A 181 -6.70 -7.57 13.60
N LEU A 182 -5.59 -6.89 13.83
CA LEU A 182 -5.56 -5.44 13.99
C LEU A 182 -4.85 -4.74 12.84
N ILE A 183 -5.39 -3.59 12.46
CA ILE A 183 -4.74 -2.56 11.68
C ILE A 183 -4.30 -1.49 12.66
N LEU A 184 -3.00 -1.34 12.86
CA LEU A 184 -2.42 -0.32 13.72
C LEU A 184 -2.05 0.90 12.89
N THR A 185 -2.44 2.09 13.34
CA THR A 185 -2.14 3.36 12.67
C THR A 185 -1.23 4.22 13.52
N GLY A 186 -0.40 5.01 12.87
CA GLY A 186 0.47 5.97 13.55
C GLY A 186 -0.28 7.14 14.17
N ALA A 187 0.41 7.90 15.00
CA ALA A 187 -0.08 9.17 15.53
C ALA A 187 0.03 10.28 14.49
N ASN A 188 -0.89 11.24 14.53
CA ASN A 188 -0.96 12.36 13.57
C ASN A 188 0.02 13.50 13.93
N SER A 189 0.41 13.58 15.20
CA SER A 189 1.39 14.54 15.71
C SER A 189 1.97 14.04 17.02
N TYR A 190 2.95 14.79 17.60
CA TYR A 190 3.53 14.47 18.91
C TYR A 190 2.53 14.44 20.06
N SER A 191 1.42 15.15 19.93
CA SER A 191 0.37 15.25 20.94
C SER A 191 -0.86 14.38 20.66
N SER A 192 -0.86 13.64 19.54
CA SER A 192 -1.98 12.76 19.15
C SER A 192 -1.62 11.28 19.28
N SER A 193 -2.64 10.46 19.40
CA SER A 193 -2.51 9.01 19.48
C SER A 193 -2.75 8.36 18.12
N GLY A 194 -2.06 7.28 17.85
CA GLY A 194 -2.48 6.29 16.85
C GLY A 194 -3.74 5.55 17.31
N GLY A 195 -4.31 4.77 16.43
CA GLY A 195 -5.49 3.95 16.69
C GLY A 195 -5.32 2.54 16.15
N ALA A 196 -6.32 1.72 16.44
CA ALA A 196 -6.42 0.39 15.86
C ALA A 196 -7.82 0.14 15.34
N PHE A 197 -7.89 -0.65 14.28
CA PHE A 197 -9.13 -1.13 13.67
C PHE A 197 -9.07 -2.64 13.52
N ASN A 198 -10.21 -3.29 13.55
CA ASN A 198 -10.30 -4.72 13.27
C ASN A 198 -10.08 -4.94 11.75
N LEU A 199 -9.16 -5.81 11.38
CA LEU A 199 -8.81 -6.11 9.99
C LEU A 199 -9.98 -6.76 9.23
N LEU A 200 -10.79 -7.57 9.91
CA LEU A 200 -11.85 -8.35 9.28
C LEU A 200 -13.13 -7.55 9.06
N THR A 201 -13.39 -6.55 9.91
CA THR A 201 -14.65 -5.76 9.91
C THR A 201 -14.45 -4.29 9.58
N GLY A 202 -13.24 -3.77 9.74
CA GLY A 202 -12.96 -2.34 9.62
C GLY A 202 -13.39 -1.50 10.84
N GLU A 203 -14.04 -2.09 11.82
CA GLU A 203 -14.53 -1.36 12.98
C GLU A 203 -13.37 -0.91 13.91
N PRO A 204 -13.52 0.22 14.63
CA PRO A 204 -12.55 0.62 15.63
C PRO A 204 -12.35 -0.47 16.68
N HIS A 205 -11.09 -0.75 17.01
CA HIS A 205 -10.77 -1.66 18.10
C HIS A 205 -11.01 -0.96 19.44
N LEU A 206 -11.90 -1.53 20.25
CA LEU A 206 -12.28 -1.01 21.55
C LEU A 206 -11.66 -1.83 22.67
N VAL A 207 -11.26 -1.14 23.73
CA VAL A 207 -10.74 -1.76 24.98
C VAL A 207 -11.54 -1.25 26.16
N LEU A 208 -11.68 -2.09 27.18
CA LEU A 208 -12.32 -1.70 28.43
C LEU A 208 -11.39 -0.75 29.19
N ASN A 209 -11.86 0.47 29.48
CA ASN A 209 -11.19 1.37 30.39
C ASN A 209 -11.47 0.92 31.83
N PRO A 210 -10.46 0.45 32.59
CA PRO A 210 -10.66 -0.09 33.93
C PRO A 210 -11.10 0.95 34.95
N LEU A 211 -10.86 2.24 34.69
CA LEU A 211 -11.21 3.34 35.60
C LEU A 211 -12.67 3.78 35.42
N THR A 212 -13.17 3.73 34.19
CA THR A 212 -14.52 4.22 33.88
C THR A 212 -15.55 3.09 33.65
N GLY A 213 -15.09 1.86 33.46
CA GLY A 213 -15.92 0.71 33.10
C GLY A 213 -16.51 0.79 31.68
N LYS A 214 -16.04 1.73 30.84
CA LYS A 214 -16.57 1.94 29.48
C LYS A 214 -15.63 1.37 28.43
N MET A 215 -16.20 0.94 27.32
CA MET A 215 -15.45 0.60 26.10
C MET A 215 -15.02 1.89 25.41
N GLU A 216 -13.73 2.02 25.14
CA GLU A 216 -13.12 3.19 24.51
C GLU A 216 -12.23 2.75 23.34
N PRO A 217 -12.08 3.56 22.27
CA PRO A 217 -11.14 3.24 21.20
C PRO A 217 -9.72 3.05 21.74
N TRP A 218 -9.10 1.93 21.37
CA TRP A 218 -7.70 1.70 21.71
C TRP A 218 -6.82 2.79 21.10
N ARG A 219 -5.88 3.29 21.88
CA ARG A 219 -4.98 4.36 21.47
C ARG A 219 -3.53 3.98 21.75
N LEU A 220 -2.69 4.26 20.77
CA LEU A 220 -1.25 4.16 20.91
C LEU A 220 -0.70 5.55 21.21
N ASN A 221 -0.40 5.83 22.48
CA ASN A 221 0.20 7.09 22.87
C ASN A 221 1.70 7.06 22.57
N ARG A 222 2.17 8.00 21.77
CA ARG A 222 3.58 8.16 21.44
C ARG A 222 4.09 9.46 22.02
N THR A 223 5.28 9.42 22.61
CA THR A 223 5.95 10.61 23.14
C THR A 223 6.85 11.29 22.10
N TYR A 224 7.23 10.55 21.05
CA TYR A 224 8.11 11.05 19.98
C TYR A 224 7.77 10.40 18.64
N GLY A 225 7.59 11.21 17.58
CA GLY A 225 6.99 10.81 16.33
C GLY A 225 7.89 10.15 15.28
N CYS A 226 9.21 10.10 15.48
CA CYS A 226 10.13 9.77 14.38
C CYS A 226 10.31 8.27 14.10
N ASN A 227 9.77 7.38 14.92
CA ASN A 227 9.92 5.94 14.73
C ASN A 227 8.63 5.29 14.26
N THR A 228 8.75 4.44 13.26
CA THR A 228 7.67 3.57 12.81
C THR A 228 7.35 2.56 13.90
N ILE A 229 6.07 2.21 14.04
CA ILE A 229 5.63 1.08 14.85
C ILE A 229 6.20 -0.19 14.20
N ILE A 230 6.77 -1.07 15.00
CA ILE A 230 7.25 -2.38 14.56
C ILE A 230 6.48 -3.44 15.35
N ALA A 231 5.90 -4.39 14.65
CA ALA A 231 5.17 -5.49 15.25
C ALA A 231 5.77 -6.83 14.82
N SER A 232 5.85 -7.75 15.77
CA SER A 232 6.05 -9.18 15.55
C SER A 232 4.87 -9.94 16.17
N GLU A 233 4.87 -11.27 16.09
CA GLU A 233 3.75 -12.07 16.61
C GLU A 233 3.38 -11.75 18.06
N HIS A 234 4.38 -11.48 18.91
CA HIS A 234 4.18 -11.30 20.36
C HIS A 234 4.66 -9.94 20.88
N LEU A 235 5.21 -9.08 20.02
CA LEU A 235 5.83 -7.84 20.46
C LEU A 235 5.45 -6.68 19.56
N LEU A 236 4.98 -5.61 20.18
CA LEU A 236 4.77 -4.31 19.55
C LEU A 236 5.76 -3.32 20.15
N THR A 237 6.63 -2.75 19.35
CA THR A 237 7.58 -1.71 19.76
C THR A 237 7.25 -0.39 19.09
N TYR A 238 7.30 0.68 19.86
CA TYR A 238 7.10 2.05 19.41
C TYR A 238 7.82 3.02 20.36
N ARG A 239 8.03 4.24 19.90
CA ARG A 239 8.66 5.29 20.68
C ARG A 239 7.84 6.58 20.67
#